data_63756f96d631d3b1de1cd8d4db7a975d
#
_entry.id   63756f96d631d3b1de1cd8d4db7a975d
#
_cell.length_a   1.000
_cell.length_b   1.000
_cell.length_c   1.000
_cell.angle_alpha   90.00
_cell.angle_beta   90.00
_cell.angle_gamma   90.00
#
_symmetry.space_group_name_H-M   'P 1'
#
loop_
_entity.id
_entity.type
_entity.pdbx_description
1 polymer ?
#
loop_
_entity_poly.entity_id
_entity_poly.type
_entity_poly.pdbx_seq_one_letter_code
_entity_poly.pdbx_strand_id
1 'polypeptide(L)'
;MIIKLLLIFGSCIVFLGFLNILVKSIIELLNTKADDTDIRATVVSIVFHTAWNVQPILQYEMDGIVKKYIYHCYCSPDKYSVGDEVHLKFSEKNASAYDKEDLIKGVLVRLISTMIMLCAVLFFTFDLFN
;
A
#
# COMPACT_ATOMS: atom_id res chain seq x y z
N MET A 1 31.07 -0.49 -19.91
CA MET A 1 31.12 0.37 -18.72
C MET A 1 29.95 1.36 -18.64
N ILE A 2 29.66 2.10 -19.70
CA ILE A 2 28.53 3.06 -19.74
C ILE A 2 27.20 2.39 -19.45
N ILE A 3 26.94 1.20 -20.01
CA ILE A 3 25.70 0.45 -19.77
C ILE A 3 25.56 0.09 -18.29
N LYS A 4 26.65 -0.37 -17.64
CA LYS A 4 26.63 -0.69 -16.22
C LYS A 4 26.35 0.54 -15.36
N LEU A 5 26.93 1.68 -15.68
CA LEU A 5 26.67 2.95 -14.99
C LEU A 5 25.21 3.37 -15.14
N LEU A 6 24.63 3.23 -16.34
CA LEU A 6 23.23 3.54 -16.57
C LEU A 6 22.29 2.62 -15.79
N LEU A 7 22.63 1.33 -15.69
CA LEU A 7 21.85 0.37 -14.88
C LEU A 7 21.90 0.72 -13.41
N ILE A 8 23.07 1.08 -12.89
CA ILE A 8 23.21 1.51 -11.48
C ILE A 8 22.41 2.79 -11.23
N PHE A 9 22.56 3.78 -12.09
CA PHE A 9 21.83 5.05 -11.96
C PHE A 9 20.32 4.85 -12.02
N GLY A 10 19.83 4.05 -13.00
CA GLY A 10 18.43 3.73 -13.12
C GLY A 10 17.88 2.97 -11.91
N SER A 11 18.63 1.98 -11.40
CA SER A 11 18.23 1.22 -10.22
C SER A 11 18.21 2.09 -8.95
N CYS A 12 19.13 3.04 -8.82
CA CYS A 12 19.12 4.01 -7.71
C CYS A 12 17.88 4.90 -7.76
N ILE A 13 17.47 5.39 -8.91
CA ILE A 13 16.25 6.20 -9.07
C ILE A 13 15.02 5.40 -8.67
N VAL A 14 14.91 4.16 -9.14
CA VAL A 14 13.80 3.26 -8.79
C VAL A 14 13.80 2.97 -7.29
N PHE A 15 14.96 2.70 -6.70
CA PHE A 15 15.09 2.49 -5.26
C PHE A 15 14.60 3.70 -4.45
N LEU A 16 15.00 4.91 -4.84
CA LEU A 16 14.53 6.13 -4.17
C LEU A 16 13.01 6.30 -4.28
N GLY A 17 12.41 5.91 -5.40
CA GLY A 17 10.96 5.89 -5.57
C GLY A 17 10.29 4.91 -4.59
N PHE A 18 10.78 3.69 -4.47
CA PHE A 18 10.29 2.70 -3.51
C PHE A 18 10.45 3.18 -2.07
N LEU A 19 11.61 3.77 -1.76
CA LEU A 19 11.88 4.31 -0.42
C LEU A 19 10.90 5.43 -0.06
N ASN A 20 10.61 6.34 -0.99
CA ASN A 20 9.65 7.42 -0.78
C ASN A 20 8.24 6.87 -0.49
N ILE A 21 7.80 5.88 -1.24
CA ILE A 21 6.50 5.22 -1.04
C ILE A 21 6.46 4.54 0.33
N LEU A 22 7.55 3.85 0.71
CA LEU A 22 7.66 3.19 2.02
C LEU A 22 7.57 4.21 3.16
N VAL A 23 8.30 5.31 3.08
CA VAL A 23 8.29 6.37 4.11
C VAL A 23 6.88 6.95 4.27
N LYS A 24 6.20 7.25 3.17
CA LYS A 24 4.82 7.75 3.20
C LYS A 24 3.87 6.75 3.86
N SER A 25 4.03 5.47 3.58
CA SER A 25 3.21 4.40 4.17
C SER A 25 3.44 4.27 5.67
N ILE A 26 4.68 4.39 6.12
CA ILE A 26 5.03 4.35 7.54
C ILE A 26 4.42 5.56 8.25
N ILE A 27 4.52 6.76 7.68
CA ILE A 27 3.92 7.98 8.24
C ILE A 27 2.39 7.82 8.35
N GLU A 28 1.75 7.29 7.33
CA GLU A 28 0.31 7.02 7.35
C GLU A 28 -0.06 6.08 8.50
N LEU A 29 0.71 5.00 8.68
CA LEU A 29 0.49 4.05 9.78
C LEU A 29 0.73 4.71 11.15
N LEU A 30 1.76 5.53 11.30
CA LEU A 30 2.08 6.24 12.54
C LEU A 30 1.01 7.28 12.92
N ASN A 31 0.26 7.79 11.95
CA ASN A 31 -0.84 8.73 12.19
C ASN A 31 -2.12 8.05 12.65
N THR A 32 -2.15 6.72 12.72
CA THR A 32 -3.30 5.98 13.26
C THR A 32 -3.19 5.87 14.78
N LYS A 33 -4.33 5.84 15.46
CA LYS A 33 -4.44 5.71 16.92
C LYS A 33 -5.39 4.57 17.28
N ALA A 34 -5.15 3.95 18.44
CA ALA A 34 -6.01 2.87 18.91
C ALA A 34 -7.45 3.34 19.20
N ASP A 35 -7.63 4.62 19.53
CA ASP A 35 -8.93 5.24 19.85
C ASP A 35 -9.55 5.97 18.64
N ASP A 36 -9.06 5.74 17.42
CA ASP A 36 -9.66 6.29 16.21
C ASP A 36 -11.13 5.85 16.09
N THR A 37 -11.97 6.75 15.55
CA THR A 37 -13.40 6.53 15.42
C THR A 37 -13.71 5.38 14.47
N ASP A 38 -14.63 4.49 14.85
CA ASP A 38 -15.14 3.43 13.99
C ASP A 38 -16.10 4.00 12.94
N ILE A 39 -15.96 3.55 11.71
CA ILE A 39 -16.78 3.95 10.58
C ILE A 39 -17.28 2.71 9.85
N ARG A 40 -18.54 2.76 9.43
CA ARG A 40 -19.13 1.70 8.59
C ARG A 40 -18.92 2.05 7.13
N ALA A 41 -18.43 1.08 6.38
CA ALA A 41 -18.23 1.17 4.94
C ALA A 41 -18.96 0.03 4.24
N THR A 42 -19.33 0.24 3.00
CA THR A 42 -19.98 -0.76 2.16
C THR A 42 -19.10 -1.10 0.98
N VAL A 43 -18.97 -2.38 0.67
CA VAL A 43 -18.27 -2.83 -0.54
C VAL A 43 -19.14 -2.46 -1.75
N VAL A 44 -18.64 -1.54 -2.57
CA VAL A 44 -19.38 -1.06 -3.76
C VAL A 44 -18.88 -1.69 -5.05
N SER A 45 -17.65 -2.18 -5.06
CA SER A 45 -17.03 -2.78 -6.23
C SER A 45 -15.92 -3.74 -5.82
N ILE A 46 -15.66 -4.72 -6.66
CA ILE A 46 -14.54 -5.65 -6.50
C ILE A 46 -13.78 -5.69 -7.82
N VAL A 47 -12.51 -5.30 -7.78
CA VAL A 47 -11.64 -5.33 -8.95
C VAL A 47 -10.90 -6.67 -8.96
N PHE A 48 -11.05 -7.42 -10.03
CA PHE A 48 -10.36 -8.69 -10.23
C PHE A 48 -9.03 -8.43 -10.92
N HIS A 49 -7.93 -8.78 -10.27
CA HIS A 49 -6.58 -8.72 -10.85
C HIS A 49 -6.18 -10.05 -11.45
N THR A 50 -6.53 -11.14 -10.76
CA THR A 50 -6.41 -12.52 -11.24
C THR A 50 -7.61 -13.32 -10.75
N ALA A 51 -7.72 -14.60 -11.16
CA ALA A 51 -8.77 -15.49 -10.64
C ALA A 51 -8.68 -15.70 -9.12
N TRP A 52 -7.53 -15.43 -8.51
CA TRP A 52 -7.23 -15.68 -7.09
C TRP A 52 -7.13 -14.42 -6.25
N ASN A 53 -6.88 -13.26 -6.86
CA ASN A 53 -6.63 -12.00 -6.17
C ASN A 53 -7.58 -10.93 -6.62
N VAL A 54 -8.29 -10.35 -5.66
CA VAL A 54 -9.21 -9.24 -5.87
C VAL A 54 -8.89 -8.07 -4.95
N GLN A 55 -9.33 -6.90 -5.35
CA GLN A 55 -9.18 -5.67 -4.58
C GLN A 55 -10.57 -5.06 -4.38
N PRO A 56 -11.13 -5.15 -3.16
CA PRO A 56 -12.41 -4.54 -2.88
C PRO A 56 -12.28 -3.02 -2.76
N ILE A 57 -13.30 -2.32 -3.23
CA ILE A 57 -13.44 -0.88 -3.09
C ILE A 57 -14.63 -0.61 -2.18
N LEU A 58 -14.38 0.10 -1.08
CA LEU A 58 -15.38 0.43 -0.08
C LEU A 58 -15.77 1.90 -0.19
N GLN A 59 -17.01 2.18 0.15
CA GLN A 59 -17.54 3.54 0.21
C GLN A 59 -18.02 3.83 1.61
N TYR A 60 -17.67 4.99 2.14
CA TYR A 60 -18.14 5.48 3.44
C TYR A 60 -18.52 6.96 3.34
N GLU A 61 -19.35 7.39 4.27
CA GLU A 61 -19.77 8.78 4.38
C GLU A 61 -19.22 9.39 5.65
N MET A 62 -18.65 10.57 5.54
CA MET A 62 -18.13 11.35 6.66
C MET A 62 -18.48 12.82 6.48
N ASP A 63 -19.21 13.41 7.44
CA ASP A 63 -19.66 14.81 7.39
C ASP A 63 -20.42 15.17 6.11
N GLY A 64 -21.25 14.26 5.62
CA GLY A 64 -22.01 14.43 4.37
C GLY A 64 -21.22 14.24 3.10
N ILE A 65 -19.93 13.92 3.20
CA ILE A 65 -19.06 13.68 2.04
C ILE A 65 -18.87 12.19 1.85
N VAL A 66 -19.13 11.70 0.65
CA VAL A 66 -18.90 10.31 0.26
C VAL A 66 -17.45 10.14 -0.14
N LYS A 67 -16.77 9.21 0.52
CA LYS A 67 -15.36 8.87 0.28
C LYS A 67 -15.21 7.39 -0.03
N LYS A 68 -14.11 7.02 -0.67
CA LYS A 68 -13.79 5.63 -1.00
C LYS A 68 -12.52 5.20 -0.29
N TYR A 69 -12.48 3.93 0.08
CA TYR A 69 -11.29 3.25 0.56
C TYR A 69 -10.97 2.07 -0.34
N ILE A 70 -9.75 2.03 -0.84
CA ILE A 70 -9.25 0.96 -1.69
C ILE A 70 -8.19 0.21 -0.89
N TYR A 71 -8.35 -1.11 -0.74
CA TYR A 71 -7.38 -1.92 -0.03
C TYR A 71 -6.00 -1.87 -0.69
N HIS A 72 -4.95 -1.77 0.13
CA HIS A 72 -3.56 -1.77 -0.33
C HIS A 72 -3.09 -3.16 -0.77
N CYS A 73 -3.65 -4.21 -0.16
CA CYS A 73 -3.29 -5.59 -0.45
C CYS A 73 -4.45 -6.31 -1.10
N TYR A 74 -4.13 -7.25 -1.97
CA TYR A 74 -5.12 -8.13 -2.58
C TYR A 74 -5.62 -9.16 -1.58
N CYS A 75 -6.85 -9.58 -1.75
CA CYS A 75 -7.45 -10.63 -0.94
C CYS A 75 -8.08 -11.73 -1.82
N SER A 76 -8.50 -12.82 -1.17
CA SER A 76 -9.24 -13.90 -1.83
C SER A 76 -10.59 -13.40 -2.36
N PRO A 77 -11.05 -13.87 -3.53
CA PRO A 77 -12.35 -13.51 -4.07
C PRO A 77 -13.54 -13.82 -3.15
N ASP A 78 -13.38 -14.79 -2.25
CA ASP A 78 -14.43 -15.24 -1.35
C ASP A 78 -14.57 -14.39 -0.09
N LYS A 79 -13.61 -13.48 0.17
CA LYS A 79 -13.57 -12.72 1.43
C LYS A 79 -14.64 -11.64 1.49
N TYR A 80 -14.94 -10.99 0.37
CA TYR A 80 -15.90 -9.88 0.30
C TYR A 80 -16.84 -10.06 -0.87
N SER A 81 -18.08 -9.58 -0.69
CA SER A 81 -19.09 -9.48 -1.75
C SER A 81 -19.61 -8.05 -1.84
N VAL A 82 -20.03 -7.62 -3.01
CA VAL A 82 -20.65 -6.30 -3.19
C VAL A 82 -21.89 -6.20 -2.29
N GLY A 83 -21.98 -5.10 -1.52
CA GLY A 83 -23.05 -4.89 -0.55
C GLY A 83 -22.66 -5.25 0.88
N ASP A 84 -21.54 -5.95 1.10
CA ASP A 84 -21.06 -6.26 2.46
C ASP A 84 -20.75 -4.99 3.23
N GLU A 85 -21.05 -5.02 4.53
CA GLU A 85 -20.69 -3.96 5.46
C GLU A 85 -19.36 -4.29 6.14
N VAL A 86 -18.44 -3.35 6.12
CA VAL A 86 -17.10 -3.49 6.70
C VAL A 86 -16.87 -2.35 7.68
N HIS A 87 -16.31 -2.67 8.84
CA HIS A 87 -15.93 -1.67 9.83
C HIS A 87 -14.51 -1.19 9.59
N LEU A 88 -14.37 0.11 9.38
CA LEU A 88 -13.09 0.79 9.25
C LEU A 88 -12.88 1.74 10.43
N LYS A 89 -11.67 2.24 10.58
CA LYS A 89 -11.36 3.34 11.50
C LYS A 89 -11.03 4.60 10.73
N PHE A 90 -11.29 5.76 11.30
CA PHE A 90 -11.00 7.05 10.67
C PHE A 90 -9.83 7.73 11.38
N SER A 91 -8.80 8.07 10.63
CA SER A 91 -7.65 8.85 11.11
C SER A 91 -7.88 10.33 10.82
N GLU A 92 -7.90 11.16 11.87
CA GLU A 92 -8.05 12.61 11.71
C GLU A 92 -6.83 13.22 11.03
N LYS A 93 -5.62 12.75 11.37
CA LYS A 93 -4.38 13.25 10.76
C LYS A 93 -4.28 12.93 9.27
N ASN A 94 -4.67 11.72 8.88
CA ASN A 94 -4.69 11.32 7.47
C ASN A 94 -5.95 11.79 6.74
N ALA A 95 -6.96 12.25 7.47
CA ALA A 95 -8.27 12.65 6.97
C ALA A 95 -8.93 11.56 6.12
N SER A 96 -8.73 10.30 6.47
CA SER A 96 -9.24 9.14 5.73
C SER A 96 -9.54 7.95 6.64
N ALA A 97 -10.45 7.11 6.20
CA ALA A 97 -10.70 5.81 6.84
C ALA A 97 -9.60 4.82 6.46
N TYR A 98 -9.41 3.80 7.29
CA TYR A 98 -8.41 2.77 7.08
C TYR A 98 -8.81 1.45 7.72
N ASP A 99 -8.27 0.37 7.19
CA ASP A 99 -8.21 -0.93 7.84
C ASP A 99 -6.78 -1.14 8.35
N LYS A 100 -6.61 -1.23 9.67
CA LYS A 100 -5.27 -1.29 10.27
C LYS A 100 -4.47 -2.50 9.82
N GLU A 101 -5.11 -3.65 9.68
CA GLU A 101 -4.46 -4.86 9.19
C GLU A 101 -3.96 -4.68 7.75
N ASP A 102 -4.78 -4.06 6.90
CA ASP A 102 -4.39 -3.74 5.52
C ASP A 102 -3.24 -2.74 5.45
N LEU A 103 -3.25 -1.69 6.29
CA LEU A 103 -2.14 -0.74 6.38
C LEU A 103 -0.84 -1.42 6.78
N ILE A 104 -0.87 -2.29 7.80
CA ILE A 104 0.31 -3.02 8.26
C ILE A 104 0.83 -3.93 7.16
N LYS A 105 -0.04 -4.69 6.50
CA LYS A 105 0.35 -5.55 5.37
C LYS A 105 0.93 -4.74 4.22
N GLY A 106 0.35 -3.59 3.92
CA GLY A 106 0.85 -2.68 2.89
C GLY A 106 2.26 -2.18 3.19
N VAL A 107 2.54 -1.79 4.43
CA VAL A 107 3.88 -1.39 4.87
C VAL A 107 4.87 -2.55 4.74
N LEU A 108 4.50 -3.75 5.16
CA LEU A 108 5.36 -4.95 5.06
C LEU A 108 5.69 -5.28 3.60
N VAL A 109 4.71 -5.25 2.71
CA VAL A 109 4.92 -5.51 1.27
C VAL A 109 5.88 -4.47 0.67
N ARG A 110 5.70 -3.21 1.01
CA ARG A 110 6.57 -2.12 0.53
C ARG A 110 7.97 -2.20 1.11
N LEU A 111 8.10 -2.61 2.38
CA LEU A 111 9.39 -2.86 3.00
C LEU A 111 10.15 -3.96 2.28
N ILE A 112 9.51 -5.10 2.02
CA ILE A 112 10.10 -6.23 1.30
C ILE A 112 10.52 -5.80 -0.11
N SER A 113 9.66 -5.10 -0.83
CA SER A 113 9.96 -4.59 -2.17
C SER A 113 11.17 -3.65 -2.18
N THR A 114 11.25 -2.75 -1.19
CA THR A 114 12.37 -1.82 -1.03
C THR A 114 13.67 -2.56 -0.74
N MET A 115 13.63 -3.61 0.10
CA MET A 115 14.79 -4.45 0.40
C MET A 115 15.28 -5.20 -0.84
N ILE A 116 14.37 -5.72 -1.67
CA ILE A 116 14.73 -6.37 -2.94
C ILE A 116 15.42 -5.38 -3.87
N MET A 117 14.89 -4.16 -3.98
CA MET A 117 15.51 -3.11 -4.81
C MET A 117 16.88 -2.71 -4.29
N LEU A 118 17.07 -2.63 -2.97
CA LEU A 118 18.37 -2.38 -2.37
C LEU A 118 19.38 -3.47 -2.75
N CYS A 119 18.97 -4.73 -2.65
CA CYS A 119 19.82 -5.85 -3.07
C CYS A 119 20.20 -5.77 -4.54
N ALA A 120 19.27 -5.36 -5.41
CA ALA A 120 19.56 -5.17 -6.83
C ALA A 120 20.58 -4.05 -7.07
N VAL A 121 20.43 -2.92 -6.38
CA VAL A 121 21.39 -1.81 -6.48
C VAL A 121 22.78 -2.25 -6.03
N LEU A 122 22.86 -2.94 -4.89
CA LEU A 122 24.13 -3.45 -4.37
C LEU A 122 24.76 -4.46 -5.31
N PHE A 123 23.98 -5.36 -5.91
CA PHE A 123 24.46 -6.33 -6.88
C PHE A 123 25.07 -5.66 -8.09
N PHE A 124 24.39 -4.69 -8.71
CA PHE A 124 24.91 -3.98 -9.87
C PHE A 124 26.15 -3.15 -9.53
N THR A 125 26.16 -2.53 -8.36
CA THR A 125 27.31 -1.74 -7.90
C THR A 125 28.51 -2.65 -7.67
N PHE A 126 28.31 -3.80 -7.04
CA PHE A 126 29.36 -4.76 -6.78
C PHE A 126 29.93 -5.34 -8.08
N ASP A 127 29.07 -5.68 -9.04
CA ASP A 127 29.46 -6.16 -10.35
C ASP A 127 30.29 -5.12 -11.14
N LEU A 128 30.02 -3.83 -10.94
CA LEU A 128 30.80 -2.77 -11.59
C LEU A 128 32.25 -2.75 -11.10
N PHE A 129 32.48 -2.97 -9.79
CA PHE A 129 33.79 -2.89 -9.16
C PHE A 129 34.57 -4.22 -9.16
N ASN A 130 33.99 -5.28 -9.64
CA ASN A 130 34.62 -6.56 -9.89
C ASN A 130 34.67 -6.85 -11.38
#